data_6bf713c43992fa465bc63f1fb7fa33db
#
_entry.id   6bf713c43992fa465bc63f1fb7fa33db
#
_cell.length_a   1.000
_cell.length_b   1.000
_cell.length_c   1.000
_cell.angle_alpha   90.00
_cell.angle_beta   90.00
_cell.angle_gamma   90.00
#
_symmetry.space_group_name_H-M   'P 1'
#
loop_
_entity.id
_entity.type
_entity.pdbx_description
1 polymer ?
#
loop_
_entity_poly.entity_id
_entity_poly.type
_entity_poly.pdbx_seq_one_letter_code
_entity_poly.pdbx_strand_id
1 'polypeptide(L)'
;MSNRLIPDLDCHGLARALSGKHLIDGVLAPAVSGKTFEVRYPATLEPIGEAAYGEAADVDAAVAAAVRAKAGWAATPARERGKLVAECGRLLSDHQEELARLVALETGKALRTESRVEASVLADAFIYYGGLGSELKGESVPFNPEMLTVTLREPIGVVGAIIPWNVPMMLMAYKIAPALVAGNTVVVKSAEESPFAVLRVCQIMNQILPPGVFNILSGFGPECGGPLVVHPDIGKVTFTGSVETGKTIYRAAAEKLIPVTLELGGKSPMIVMGDADLERAVAGAITGMRFTRQGQSCTAASRIYVHDSLHDAFVEKLKAKVDAMVMGDPMDEKTDIGTIVSQQQYERVNSYIDLGRKEGGTAHACSALPEDAKLAKGYFVRPVIFTDLPEDSRCIREEIFGPVTAVSRFTTYEEAIAKANDSEYGLAATIWTKDLQTALDATKRLEAGFVQVNQNLVVLPNLSYGGTKKSGLGKEASLDAMLDNFTQQKTVILNMT
;
A
#
# COMPACT_ATOMS: atom_id res chain seq x y z
N MET A 1 -18.88 -14.18 14.29
CA MET A 1 -19.53 -12.89 14.53
C MET A 1 -20.32 -12.54 13.29
N SER A 2 -21.60 -12.22 13.41
CA SER A 2 -22.51 -12.08 12.25
C SER A 2 -22.11 -10.87 11.41
N ASN A 3 -21.69 -11.12 10.17
CA ASN A 3 -21.62 -10.12 9.11
C ASN A 3 -23.04 -9.54 8.92
N ARG A 4 -23.37 -8.50 9.65
CA ARG A 4 -24.57 -7.72 9.35
C ARG A 4 -24.26 -6.93 8.09
N LEU A 5 -24.65 -7.48 6.94
CA LEU A 5 -24.84 -6.70 5.73
C LEU A 5 -25.78 -5.55 6.12
N ILE A 6 -25.31 -4.33 6.01
CA ILE A 6 -26.13 -3.13 6.16
C ILE A 6 -26.53 -2.76 4.73
N PRO A 7 -27.74 -3.17 4.25
CA PRO A 7 -28.09 -3.06 2.83
C PRO A 7 -28.27 -1.62 2.34
N ASP A 8 -28.55 -0.68 3.25
CA ASP A 8 -28.96 0.69 2.92
C ASP A 8 -27.95 1.75 3.35
N LEU A 9 -26.63 1.41 3.38
CA LEU A 9 -25.62 2.39 3.72
C LEU A 9 -25.44 3.41 2.57
N ASP A 10 -25.84 4.66 2.77
CA ASP A 10 -25.66 5.75 1.80
C ASP A 10 -24.22 6.23 1.74
N CYS A 11 -23.38 5.50 1.00
CA CYS A 11 -21.97 5.87 0.82
C CYS A 11 -21.78 7.18 0.05
N HIS A 12 -22.70 7.51 -0.88
CA HIS A 12 -22.69 8.81 -1.56
C HIS A 12 -23.04 9.95 -0.59
N GLY A 13 -24.02 9.75 0.31
CA GLY A 13 -24.32 10.70 1.37
C GLY A 13 -23.14 10.91 2.31
N LEU A 14 -22.41 9.84 2.64
CA LEU A 14 -21.22 9.91 3.46
C LEU A 14 -20.09 10.68 2.78
N ALA A 15 -19.80 10.39 1.51
CA ALA A 15 -18.80 11.13 0.72
C ALA A 15 -19.14 12.63 0.63
N ARG A 16 -20.42 12.96 0.38
CA ARG A 16 -20.91 14.34 0.39
C ARG A 16 -20.75 15.01 1.75
N ALA A 17 -20.97 14.31 2.86
CA ALA A 17 -20.81 14.85 4.22
C ALA A 17 -19.34 15.15 4.56
N LEU A 18 -18.39 14.44 3.93
CA LEU A 18 -16.93 14.66 4.08
C LEU A 18 -16.38 15.67 3.07
N SER A 19 -17.19 16.06 2.07
CA SER A 19 -16.74 16.94 0.99
C SER A 19 -16.20 18.28 1.50
N GLY A 20 -15.14 18.75 0.84
CA GLY A 20 -14.49 20.03 1.10
C GLY A 20 -13.75 20.12 2.42
N LYS A 21 -13.44 19.00 3.09
CA LYS A 21 -12.90 19.03 4.46
C LYS A 21 -11.56 18.30 4.58
N HIS A 22 -10.70 18.86 5.43
CA HIS A 22 -9.57 18.22 6.09
C HIS A 22 -9.93 17.90 7.55
N LEU A 23 -9.15 17.04 8.20
CA LEU A 23 -9.19 16.91 9.66
C LEU A 23 -7.89 17.45 10.24
N ILE A 24 -7.98 18.59 10.91
CA ILE A 24 -6.85 19.26 11.55
C ILE A 24 -7.21 19.58 13.00
N ASP A 25 -6.33 19.26 13.95
CA ASP A 25 -6.51 19.50 15.38
C ASP A 25 -7.84 18.96 15.94
N GLY A 26 -8.28 17.82 15.43
CA GLY A 26 -9.53 17.18 15.83
C GLY A 26 -10.79 17.77 15.17
N VAL A 27 -10.66 18.75 14.28
CA VAL A 27 -11.79 19.45 13.66
C VAL A 27 -11.82 19.22 12.16
N LEU A 28 -13.01 18.88 11.62
CA LEU A 28 -13.26 18.89 10.17
C LEU A 28 -13.43 20.34 9.71
N ALA A 29 -12.49 20.83 8.90
CA ALA A 29 -12.46 22.21 8.40
C ALA A 29 -12.22 22.23 6.88
N PRO A 30 -12.73 23.26 6.17
CA PRO A 30 -12.39 23.44 4.75
C PRO A 30 -10.91 23.76 4.57
N ALA A 31 -10.40 23.59 3.34
CA ALA A 31 -9.09 24.13 2.98
C ALA A 31 -9.04 25.64 3.23
N VAL A 32 -7.89 26.18 3.63
CA VAL A 32 -7.69 27.62 3.90
C VAL A 32 -8.07 28.48 2.68
N SER A 33 -7.78 27.98 1.47
CA SER A 33 -8.14 28.64 0.22
C SER A 33 -9.63 28.52 -0.15
N GLY A 34 -10.38 27.63 0.52
CA GLY A 34 -11.74 27.25 0.15
C GLY A 34 -11.85 26.44 -1.16
N LYS A 35 -10.72 26.12 -1.82
CA LYS A 35 -10.71 25.34 -3.05
C LYS A 35 -11.04 23.88 -2.80
N THR A 36 -11.64 23.24 -3.79
CA THR A 36 -11.95 21.82 -3.83
C THR A 36 -11.55 21.20 -5.16
N PHE A 37 -11.55 19.88 -5.24
CA PHE A 37 -11.42 19.13 -6.48
C PHE A 37 -12.40 17.96 -6.48
N GLU A 38 -12.92 17.65 -7.66
CA GLU A 38 -13.93 16.62 -7.83
C GLU A 38 -13.33 15.22 -7.70
N VAL A 39 -14.04 14.34 -6.98
CA VAL A 39 -13.76 12.90 -6.91
C VAL A 39 -14.91 12.16 -7.58
N ARG A 40 -14.56 11.22 -8.47
CA ARG A 40 -15.53 10.49 -9.30
C ARG A 40 -15.52 9.00 -8.97
N TYR A 41 -16.65 8.36 -9.14
CA TYR A 41 -16.76 6.91 -9.14
C TYR A 41 -16.18 6.34 -10.45
N PRO A 42 -15.07 5.58 -10.43
CA PRO A 42 -14.40 5.14 -11.66
C PRO A 42 -15.23 4.23 -12.56
N ALA A 43 -16.28 3.60 -12.02
CA ALA A 43 -17.15 2.70 -12.78
C ALA A 43 -18.17 3.41 -13.66
N THR A 44 -18.63 4.62 -13.26
CA THR A 44 -19.66 5.39 -14.01
C THR A 44 -19.18 6.76 -14.41
N LEU A 45 -18.08 7.25 -13.83
CA LEU A 45 -17.55 8.61 -13.89
C LEU A 45 -18.47 9.67 -13.28
N GLU A 46 -19.48 9.26 -12.53
CA GLU A 46 -20.32 10.19 -11.79
C GLU A 46 -19.58 10.80 -10.60
N PRO A 47 -19.78 12.10 -10.32
CA PRO A 47 -19.21 12.73 -9.13
C PRO A 47 -19.76 12.09 -7.86
N ILE A 48 -18.89 11.77 -6.90
CA ILE A 48 -19.27 11.27 -5.57
C ILE A 48 -19.14 12.33 -4.48
N GLY A 49 -18.35 13.37 -4.73
CA GLY A 49 -18.10 14.49 -3.83
C GLY A 49 -16.94 15.34 -4.31
N GLU A 50 -16.64 16.38 -3.53
CA GLU A 50 -15.50 17.26 -3.74
C GLU A 50 -14.54 17.17 -2.57
N ALA A 51 -13.28 16.84 -2.79
CA ALA A 51 -12.28 16.84 -1.73
C ALA A 51 -11.68 18.25 -1.52
N ALA A 52 -11.24 18.55 -0.32
CA ALA A 52 -10.56 19.81 -0.03
C ALA A 52 -9.22 19.88 -0.78
N TYR A 53 -8.93 20.99 -1.42
CA TYR A 53 -7.67 21.24 -2.13
C TYR A 53 -6.63 21.80 -1.15
N GLY A 54 -5.84 20.91 -0.53
CA GLY A 54 -4.80 21.28 0.40
C GLY A 54 -3.60 21.94 -0.29
N GLU A 55 -3.18 23.07 0.27
CA GLU A 55 -2.02 23.86 -0.14
C GLU A 55 -1.05 24.02 1.05
N ALA A 56 0.04 24.75 0.86
CA ALA A 56 1.05 24.97 1.91
C ALA A 56 0.48 25.49 3.23
N ALA A 57 -0.52 26.39 3.18
CA ALA A 57 -1.15 26.95 4.38
C ALA A 57 -1.91 25.89 5.20
N ASP A 58 -2.51 24.89 4.54
CA ASP A 58 -3.16 23.77 5.21
C ASP A 58 -2.12 22.84 5.85
N VAL A 59 -0.99 22.63 5.16
CA VAL A 59 0.15 21.88 5.69
C VAL A 59 0.71 22.55 6.94
N ASP A 60 0.94 23.88 6.89
CA ASP A 60 1.42 24.65 8.04
C ASP A 60 0.47 24.52 9.25
N ALA A 61 -0.86 24.61 9.00
CA ALA A 61 -1.86 24.45 10.05
C ALA A 61 -1.86 23.05 10.67
N ALA A 62 -1.77 21.99 9.84
CA ALA A 62 -1.74 20.61 10.30
C ALA A 62 -0.45 20.28 11.06
N VAL A 63 0.70 20.75 10.56
CA VAL A 63 1.99 20.54 11.24
C VAL A 63 2.04 21.32 12.55
N ALA A 64 1.53 22.56 12.60
CA ALA A 64 1.45 23.34 13.83
C ALA A 64 0.59 22.63 14.89
N ALA A 65 -0.55 22.02 14.50
CA ALA A 65 -1.36 21.20 15.38
C ALA A 65 -0.59 19.98 15.92
N ALA A 66 0.13 19.26 15.03
CA ALA A 66 0.95 18.13 15.42
C ALA A 66 2.09 18.52 16.37
N VAL A 67 2.73 19.68 16.16
CA VAL A 67 3.78 20.22 17.04
C VAL A 67 3.23 20.54 18.43
N ARG A 68 2.03 21.13 18.52
CA ARG A 68 1.39 21.41 19.82
C ARG A 68 1.09 20.12 20.61
N ALA A 69 0.63 19.08 19.93
CA ALA A 69 0.27 17.80 20.56
C ALA A 69 1.49 16.94 20.93
N LYS A 70 2.63 17.13 20.25
CA LYS A 70 3.81 16.26 20.29
C LYS A 70 4.30 15.96 21.71
N ALA A 71 4.49 16.98 22.55
CA ALA A 71 5.04 16.81 23.90
C ALA A 71 4.10 16.01 24.81
N GLY A 72 2.80 16.30 24.78
CA GLY A 72 1.78 15.59 25.57
C GLY A 72 1.65 14.12 25.14
N TRP A 73 1.64 13.88 23.85
CA TRP A 73 1.56 12.51 23.31
C TRP A 73 2.80 11.69 23.64
N ALA A 74 4.01 12.24 23.46
CA ALA A 74 5.26 11.59 23.81
C ALA A 74 5.37 11.29 25.31
N ALA A 75 4.84 12.16 26.18
CA ALA A 75 4.82 11.96 27.63
C ALA A 75 3.79 10.91 28.09
N THR A 76 2.79 10.59 27.27
CA THR A 76 1.85 9.50 27.56
C THR A 76 2.63 8.18 27.63
N PRO A 77 2.48 7.35 28.70
CA PRO A 77 3.18 6.09 28.80
C PRO A 77 2.95 5.22 27.55
N ALA A 78 4.01 4.59 27.05
CA ALA A 78 3.97 3.84 25.78
C ALA A 78 2.87 2.76 25.76
N ARG A 79 2.65 2.08 26.89
CA ARG A 79 1.58 1.09 27.04
C ARG A 79 0.18 1.72 26.94
N GLU A 80 0.00 2.94 27.44
CA GLU A 80 -1.28 3.63 27.33
C GLU A 80 -1.53 4.12 25.89
N ARG A 81 -0.49 4.63 25.20
CA ARG A 81 -0.59 4.92 23.76
C ARG A 81 -1.00 3.67 22.97
N GLY A 82 -0.36 2.53 23.28
CA GLY A 82 -0.71 1.25 22.68
C GLY A 82 -2.17 0.85 22.88
N LYS A 83 -2.72 1.04 24.10
CA LYS A 83 -4.14 0.77 24.37
C LYS A 83 -5.06 1.66 23.52
N LEU A 84 -4.77 2.97 23.42
CA LEU A 84 -5.55 3.89 22.61
C LEU A 84 -5.51 3.54 21.13
N VAL A 85 -4.33 3.17 20.60
CA VAL A 85 -4.17 2.72 19.21
C VAL A 85 -4.93 1.41 18.95
N ALA A 86 -4.88 0.44 19.87
CA ALA A 86 -5.67 -0.79 19.76
C ALA A 86 -7.18 -0.53 19.83
N GLU A 87 -7.60 0.45 20.63
CA GLU A 87 -9.00 0.87 20.71
C GLU A 87 -9.47 1.49 19.39
N CYS A 88 -8.64 2.30 18.72
CA CYS A 88 -8.91 2.76 17.36
C CYS A 88 -9.17 1.58 16.43
N GLY A 89 -8.36 0.51 16.48
CA GLY A 89 -8.55 -0.69 15.67
C GLY A 89 -9.88 -1.39 15.96
N ARG A 90 -10.28 -1.50 17.23
CA ARG A 90 -11.58 -2.07 17.61
C ARG A 90 -12.75 -1.24 17.08
N LEU A 91 -12.69 0.08 17.25
CA LEU A 91 -13.70 0.98 16.72
C LEU A 91 -13.77 0.94 15.18
N LEU A 92 -12.63 0.85 14.50
CA LEU A 92 -12.58 0.69 13.03
C LEU A 92 -13.19 -0.65 12.58
N SER A 93 -13.08 -1.72 13.39
CA SER A 93 -13.74 -3.00 13.12
C SER A 93 -15.27 -2.87 13.07
N ASP A 94 -15.86 -2.01 13.89
CA ASP A 94 -17.31 -1.77 13.91
C ASP A 94 -17.77 -1.00 12.65
N HIS A 95 -16.86 -0.32 11.96
CA HIS A 95 -17.11 0.47 10.74
C HIS A 95 -16.62 -0.21 9.45
N GLN A 96 -16.25 -1.49 9.47
CA GLN A 96 -15.62 -2.17 8.32
C GLN A 96 -16.43 -2.09 7.03
N GLU A 97 -17.74 -2.35 7.07
CA GLU A 97 -18.58 -2.33 5.86
C GLU A 97 -18.73 -0.92 5.30
N GLU A 98 -18.87 0.08 6.15
CA GLU A 98 -18.89 1.50 5.78
C GLU A 98 -17.61 1.90 5.04
N LEU A 99 -16.47 1.59 5.61
CA LEU A 99 -15.15 1.90 5.05
C LEU A 99 -14.87 1.13 3.76
N ALA A 100 -15.27 -0.16 3.71
CA ALA A 100 -15.13 -0.98 2.51
C ALA A 100 -15.94 -0.41 1.34
N ARG A 101 -17.18 0.00 1.57
CA ARG A 101 -18.02 0.61 0.52
C ARG A 101 -17.48 1.96 0.08
N LEU A 102 -17.02 2.79 1.02
CA LEU A 102 -16.49 4.11 0.68
C LEU A 102 -15.22 4.00 -0.17
N VAL A 103 -14.28 3.10 0.19
CA VAL A 103 -13.07 2.87 -0.61
C VAL A 103 -13.37 2.20 -1.95
N ALA A 104 -14.39 1.33 -2.04
CA ALA A 104 -14.83 0.77 -3.31
C ALA A 104 -15.38 1.87 -4.24
N LEU A 105 -16.15 2.79 -3.68
CA LEU A 105 -16.77 3.90 -4.42
C LEU A 105 -15.71 4.85 -5.01
N GLU A 106 -14.66 5.21 -4.26
CA GLU A 106 -13.66 6.17 -4.74
C GLU A 106 -12.55 5.54 -5.57
N THR A 107 -12.22 4.25 -5.36
CA THR A 107 -11.10 3.60 -6.04
C THR A 107 -11.51 2.61 -7.14
N GLY A 108 -12.78 2.25 -7.20
CA GLY A 108 -13.27 1.26 -8.15
C GLY A 108 -12.86 -0.19 -7.87
N LYS A 109 -12.31 -0.50 -6.71
CA LYS A 109 -12.01 -1.87 -6.29
C LYS A 109 -13.27 -2.63 -5.96
N ALA A 110 -13.39 -3.88 -6.41
CA ALA A 110 -14.54 -4.71 -6.11
C ALA A 110 -14.73 -4.90 -4.58
N LEU A 111 -15.93 -4.63 -4.10
CA LEU A 111 -16.29 -4.67 -2.69
C LEU A 111 -16.02 -6.05 -2.08
N ARG A 112 -16.49 -7.12 -2.76
CA ARG A 112 -16.41 -8.50 -2.30
C ARG A 112 -14.98 -9.03 -2.23
N THR A 113 -14.18 -8.78 -3.25
CA THR A 113 -12.86 -9.43 -3.40
C THR A 113 -11.72 -8.62 -2.81
N GLU A 114 -11.86 -7.29 -2.69
CA GLU A 114 -10.74 -6.41 -2.30
C GLU A 114 -11.09 -5.45 -1.15
N SER A 115 -12.17 -4.67 -1.24
CA SER A 115 -12.37 -3.55 -0.32
C SER A 115 -12.69 -3.98 1.11
N ARG A 116 -13.48 -5.06 1.29
CA ARG A 116 -13.74 -5.63 2.63
C ARG A 116 -12.49 -6.21 3.27
N VAL A 117 -11.62 -6.82 2.48
CA VAL A 117 -10.33 -7.34 2.97
C VAL A 117 -9.45 -6.20 3.45
N GLU A 118 -9.38 -5.10 2.69
CA GLU A 118 -8.60 -3.92 3.08
C GLU A 118 -9.10 -3.31 4.38
N ALA A 119 -10.42 -3.15 4.55
CA ALA A 119 -11.01 -2.62 5.78
C ALA A 119 -10.75 -3.52 6.99
N SER A 120 -10.72 -4.84 6.80
CA SER A 120 -10.35 -5.79 7.85
C SER A 120 -8.87 -5.68 8.25
N VAL A 121 -7.97 -5.59 7.27
CA VAL A 121 -6.53 -5.46 7.51
C VAL A 121 -6.20 -4.12 8.16
N LEU A 122 -6.89 -3.04 7.81
CA LEU A 122 -6.79 -1.75 8.50
C LEU A 122 -6.97 -1.91 10.01
N ALA A 123 -8.09 -2.48 10.43
CA ALA A 123 -8.42 -2.66 11.85
C ALA A 123 -7.43 -3.58 12.57
N ASP A 124 -7.05 -4.69 11.94
CA ASP A 124 -6.09 -5.65 12.48
C ASP A 124 -4.70 -5.01 12.69
N ALA A 125 -4.23 -4.19 11.76
CA ALA A 125 -2.96 -3.48 11.89
C ALA A 125 -2.93 -2.56 13.12
N PHE A 126 -4.00 -1.80 13.37
CA PHE A 126 -4.10 -0.95 14.57
C PHE A 126 -4.12 -1.77 15.86
N ILE A 127 -4.82 -2.91 15.88
CA ILE A 127 -4.86 -3.82 17.03
C ILE A 127 -3.48 -4.42 17.28
N TYR A 128 -2.80 -4.90 16.22
CA TYR A 128 -1.47 -5.47 16.31
C TYR A 128 -0.45 -4.48 16.87
N TYR A 129 -0.31 -3.31 16.24
CA TYR A 129 0.64 -2.30 16.68
C TYR A 129 0.31 -1.76 18.08
N GLY A 130 -0.97 -1.61 18.40
CA GLY A 130 -1.40 -1.22 19.73
C GLY A 130 -0.91 -2.17 20.83
N GLY A 131 -0.82 -3.48 20.52
CA GLY A 131 -0.22 -4.49 21.39
C GLY A 131 1.29 -4.32 21.63
N LEU A 132 1.99 -3.61 20.74
CA LEU A 132 3.45 -3.44 20.80
C LEU A 132 3.93 -2.27 21.69
N GLY A 133 3.04 -1.55 22.36
CA GLY A 133 3.42 -0.44 23.22
C GLY A 133 4.45 -0.80 24.32
N SER A 134 4.50 -2.07 24.75
CA SER A 134 5.48 -2.55 25.73
C SER A 134 6.85 -2.90 25.13
N GLU A 135 7.00 -2.88 23.81
CA GLU A 135 8.23 -3.28 23.11
C GLU A 135 9.18 -2.11 22.82
N LEU A 136 8.82 -0.89 23.20
CA LEU A 136 9.70 0.27 23.14
C LEU A 136 10.74 0.22 24.24
N LYS A 137 11.68 -0.73 24.13
CA LYS A 137 12.72 -1.03 25.11
C LYS A 137 14.07 -0.49 24.64
N GLY A 138 14.90 -0.08 25.60
CA GLY A 138 16.34 0.13 25.43
C GLY A 138 17.13 -1.05 25.99
N GLU A 139 18.44 -0.91 25.93
CA GLU A 139 19.41 -1.91 26.36
C GLU A 139 20.26 -1.37 27.49
N SER A 140 20.72 -2.26 28.38
CA SER A 140 21.79 -2.00 29.34
C SER A 140 23.11 -2.51 28.72
N VAL A 141 24.14 -1.65 28.67
CA VAL A 141 25.43 -1.98 28.06
C VAL A 141 26.50 -2.00 29.16
N PRO A 142 26.87 -3.19 29.66
CA PRO A 142 27.84 -3.31 30.75
C PRO A 142 29.29 -3.24 30.21
N PHE A 143 29.88 -2.04 30.15
CA PHE A 143 31.27 -1.91 29.70
C PHE A 143 32.22 -1.41 30.79
N ASN A 144 31.74 -0.78 31.84
CA ASN A 144 32.57 -0.30 32.99
C ASN A 144 31.75 -0.44 34.29
N PRO A 145 32.30 -1.11 35.37
CA PRO A 145 31.59 -1.28 36.65
C PRO A 145 31.24 0.01 37.37
N GLU A 146 31.96 1.10 37.11
CA GLU A 146 31.70 2.42 37.71
C GLU A 146 30.71 3.27 36.92
N MET A 147 30.19 2.75 35.84
CA MET A 147 29.27 3.46 34.95
C MET A 147 28.02 2.63 34.67
N LEU A 148 26.86 3.27 34.75
CA LEU A 148 25.63 2.71 34.20
C LEU A 148 25.41 3.28 32.79
N THR A 149 25.45 2.40 31.80
CA THR A 149 25.17 2.77 30.41
C THR A 149 23.87 2.11 29.94
N VAL A 150 22.96 2.93 29.44
CA VAL A 150 21.69 2.48 28.88
C VAL A 150 21.43 3.16 27.55
N THR A 151 20.68 2.47 26.67
CA THR A 151 20.10 3.10 25.49
C THR A 151 18.62 3.37 25.73
N LEU A 152 18.12 4.46 25.22
CA LEU A 152 16.70 4.84 25.24
C LEU A 152 16.20 4.95 23.80
N ARG A 153 14.93 4.59 23.57
CA ARG A 153 14.23 4.86 22.31
C ARG A 153 13.27 6.02 22.50
N GLU A 154 13.52 7.11 21.76
CA GLU A 154 12.71 8.32 21.82
C GLU A 154 11.93 8.50 20.51
N PRO A 155 10.71 9.06 20.50
CA PRO A 155 10.00 9.38 19.27
C PRO A 155 10.78 10.40 18.44
N ILE A 156 10.69 10.31 17.11
CA ILE A 156 11.32 11.26 16.18
C ILE A 156 10.66 12.65 16.27
N GLY A 157 9.33 12.68 16.50
CA GLY A 157 8.57 13.94 16.61
C GLY A 157 7.35 13.98 15.71
N VAL A 158 7.32 14.87 14.70
CA VAL A 158 6.22 14.94 13.73
C VAL A 158 6.59 14.12 12.49
N VAL A 159 5.73 13.18 12.11
CA VAL A 159 5.90 12.32 10.93
C VAL A 159 4.97 12.80 9.82
N GLY A 160 5.53 13.10 8.65
CA GLY A 160 4.78 13.30 7.41
C GLY A 160 4.57 11.96 6.69
N ALA A 161 3.32 11.54 6.51
CA ALA A 161 2.95 10.31 5.84
C ALA A 161 2.21 10.60 4.52
N ILE A 162 2.76 10.17 3.39
CA ILE A 162 2.13 10.34 2.08
C ILE A 162 1.74 8.95 1.58
N ILE A 163 0.44 8.76 1.38
CA ILE A 163 -0.16 7.45 1.09
C ILE A 163 -0.70 7.39 -0.35
N PRO A 164 -0.66 6.20 -0.99
CA PRO A 164 -1.16 5.98 -2.33
C PRO A 164 -2.66 5.65 -2.33
N TRP A 165 -3.22 5.48 -3.52
CA TRP A 165 -4.63 5.22 -3.77
C TRP A 165 -5.01 3.73 -3.90
N ASN A 166 -4.06 2.83 -4.13
CA ASN A 166 -4.39 1.43 -4.48
C ASN A 166 -4.91 0.59 -3.30
N VAL A 167 -4.37 0.77 -2.11
CA VAL A 167 -4.86 0.23 -0.83
C VAL A 167 -4.65 1.26 0.28
N PRO A 168 -5.35 2.41 0.16
CA PRO A 168 -5.04 3.61 0.94
C PRO A 168 -5.16 3.40 2.45
N MET A 169 -6.20 2.71 2.90
CA MET A 169 -6.44 2.50 4.32
C MET A 169 -5.40 1.56 4.95
N MET A 170 -5.08 0.45 4.28
CA MET A 170 -4.08 -0.51 4.76
C MET A 170 -2.69 0.12 4.84
N LEU A 171 -2.26 0.81 3.76
CA LEU A 171 -0.93 1.44 3.72
C LEU A 171 -0.83 2.64 4.67
N MET A 172 -1.93 3.35 4.90
CA MET A 172 -2.01 4.32 5.98
C MET A 172 -1.77 3.66 7.33
N ALA A 173 -2.45 2.54 7.64
CA ALA A 173 -2.33 1.86 8.92
C ALA A 173 -0.88 1.42 9.23
N TYR A 174 -0.17 0.86 8.25
CA TYR A 174 1.23 0.44 8.43
C TYR A 174 2.21 1.58 8.66
N LYS A 175 1.82 2.82 8.35
CA LYS A 175 2.62 4.01 8.60
C LYS A 175 2.24 4.68 9.92
N ILE A 176 0.95 4.88 10.16
CA ILE A 176 0.51 5.72 11.28
C ILE A 176 0.37 4.95 12.60
N ALA A 177 -0.10 3.69 12.59
CA ALA A 177 -0.25 2.94 13.83
C ALA A 177 1.09 2.76 14.57
N PRO A 178 2.19 2.30 13.91
CA PRO A 178 3.50 2.22 14.55
C PRO A 178 4.06 3.60 14.95
N ALA A 179 3.85 4.65 14.14
CA ALA A 179 4.28 6.01 14.47
C ALA A 179 3.62 6.52 15.76
N LEU A 180 2.31 6.32 15.89
CA LEU A 180 1.53 6.72 17.08
C LEU A 180 1.98 5.95 18.32
N VAL A 181 2.13 4.63 18.23
CA VAL A 181 2.60 3.79 19.36
C VAL A 181 3.99 4.22 19.80
N ALA A 182 4.88 4.52 18.85
CA ALA A 182 6.23 5.00 19.14
C ALA A 182 6.24 6.40 19.82
N GLY A 183 5.12 7.12 19.82
CA GLY A 183 4.98 8.43 20.48
C GLY A 183 5.12 9.65 19.56
N ASN A 184 5.10 9.42 18.25
CA ASN A 184 5.10 10.50 17.27
C ASN A 184 3.68 11.04 17.04
N THR A 185 3.58 12.30 16.62
CA THR A 185 2.39 12.86 16.00
C THR A 185 2.50 12.78 14.49
N VAL A 186 1.37 12.75 13.78
CA VAL A 186 1.36 12.43 12.35
C VAL A 186 0.52 13.44 11.55
N VAL A 187 1.05 13.83 10.39
CA VAL A 187 0.31 14.54 9.34
C VAL A 187 0.27 13.65 8.10
N VAL A 188 -0.93 13.24 7.69
CA VAL A 188 -1.14 12.40 6.51
C VAL A 188 -1.56 13.25 5.32
N LYS A 189 -0.97 12.99 4.16
CA LYS A 189 -1.48 13.44 2.86
C LYS A 189 -2.08 12.25 2.12
N SER A 190 -3.40 12.25 1.89
CA SER A 190 -4.07 11.22 1.09
C SER A 190 -3.76 11.38 -0.40
N ALA A 191 -3.93 10.31 -1.17
CA ALA A 191 -3.96 10.41 -2.63
C ALA A 191 -5.21 11.20 -3.08
N GLU A 192 -5.10 11.90 -4.19
CA GLU A 192 -6.20 12.65 -4.78
C GLU A 192 -7.35 11.75 -5.26
N GLU A 193 -7.05 10.51 -5.63
CA GLU A 193 -8.06 9.53 -6.07
C GLU A 193 -8.82 8.87 -4.93
N SER A 194 -8.31 8.96 -3.68
CA SER A 194 -8.91 8.22 -2.55
C SER A 194 -8.90 9.01 -1.24
N PRO A 195 -9.50 10.20 -1.20
CA PRO A 195 -9.45 11.08 -0.02
C PRO A 195 -10.48 10.71 1.05
N PHE A 196 -11.67 10.19 0.69
CA PHE A 196 -12.80 10.11 1.61
C PHE A 196 -12.70 8.94 2.58
N ALA A 197 -12.32 7.74 2.14
CA ALA A 197 -12.20 6.59 3.03
C ALA A 197 -11.15 6.83 4.12
N VAL A 198 -10.00 7.38 3.76
CA VAL A 198 -8.94 7.70 4.73
C VAL A 198 -9.31 8.87 5.65
N LEU A 199 -10.02 9.90 5.15
CA LEU A 199 -10.56 10.97 5.97
C LEU A 199 -11.59 10.42 6.98
N ARG A 200 -12.44 9.47 6.55
CA ARG A 200 -13.41 8.83 7.44
C ARG A 200 -12.74 7.99 8.52
N VAL A 201 -11.71 7.22 8.18
CA VAL A 201 -10.89 6.49 9.18
C VAL A 201 -10.38 7.47 10.24
N CYS A 202 -9.85 8.61 9.82
CA CYS A 202 -9.31 9.62 10.72
C CYS A 202 -10.40 10.26 11.60
N GLN A 203 -11.57 10.53 11.03
CA GLN A 203 -12.72 11.05 11.79
C GLN A 203 -13.19 10.04 12.85
N ILE A 204 -13.18 8.75 12.56
CA ILE A 204 -13.50 7.69 13.52
C ILE A 204 -12.45 7.65 14.64
N MET A 205 -11.16 7.64 14.30
CA MET A 205 -10.06 7.61 15.27
C MET A 205 -10.01 8.87 16.17
N ASN A 206 -10.48 10.01 15.66
CA ASN A 206 -10.55 11.26 16.41
C ASN A 206 -11.48 11.21 17.63
N GLN A 207 -12.32 10.19 17.76
CA GLN A 207 -13.13 9.93 18.95
C GLN A 207 -12.30 9.41 20.13
N ILE A 208 -11.08 8.91 19.87
CA ILE A 208 -10.21 8.26 20.85
C ILE A 208 -8.91 9.04 21.04
N LEU A 209 -8.30 9.48 19.94
CA LEU A 209 -7.00 10.15 19.98
C LEU A 209 -7.16 11.63 20.33
N PRO A 210 -6.24 12.21 21.14
CA PRO A 210 -6.26 13.63 21.45
C PRO A 210 -6.14 14.51 20.18
N PRO A 211 -6.74 15.72 20.18
CA PRO A 211 -6.58 16.67 19.07
C PRO A 211 -5.12 16.92 18.72
N GLY A 212 -4.82 17.06 17.43
CA GLY A 212 -3.48 17.30 16.90
C GLY A 212 -2.53 16.11 16.84
N VAL A 213 -2.79 15.02 17.57
CA VAL A 213 -1.97 13.80 17.51
C VAL A 213 -1.98 13.21 16.11
N PHE A 214 -3.10 13.33 15.43
CA PHE A 214 -3.30 12.85 14.08
C PHE A 214 -4.06 13.87 13.23
N ASN A 215 -3.50 14.20 12.05
CA ASN A 215 -4.08 15.18 11.12
C ASN A 215 -4.07 14.59 9.70
N ILE A 216 -5.06 14.93 8.87
CA ILE A 216 -5.10 14.47 7.48
C ILE A 216 -5.52 15.58 6.54
N LEU A 217 -4.82 15.65 5.42
CA LEU A 217 -5.02 16.55 4.30
C LEU A 217 -5.28 15.74 3.02
N SER A 218 -6.16 16.25 2.17
CA SER A 218 -6.27 15.87 0.76
C SER A 218 -5.62 16.94 -0.11
N GLY A 219 -5.22 16.58 -1.32
CA GLY A 219 -4.58 17.51 -2.26
C GLY A 219 -3.59 16.82 -3.18
N PHE A 220 -3.03 17.58 -4.11
CA PHE A 220 -2.10 17.05 -5.10
C PHE A 220 -0.65 17.04 -4.58
N GLY A 221 0.20 16.26 -5.28
CA GLY A 221 1.59 16.09 -4.90
C GLY A 221 2.36 17.39 -4.76
N PRO A 222 2.43 18.25 -5.82
CA PRO A 222 3.20 19.48 -5.77
C PRO A 222 2.70 20.50 -4.75
N GLU A 223 1.38 20.67 -4.62
CA GLU A 223 0.78 21.76 -3.83
C GLU A 223 0.65 21.42 -2.34
N CYS A 224 0.45 20.14 -2.00
CA CYS A 224 0.27 19.66 -0.63
C CYS A 224 1.41 18.74 -0.17
N GLY A 225 1.77 17.74 -0.97
CA GLY A 225 2.83 16.79 -0.63
C GLY A 225 4.22 17.42 -0.55
N GLY A 226 4.57 18.27 -1.53
CA GLY A 226 5.85 18.98 -1.56
C GLY A 226 6.08 19.83 -0.31
N PRO A 227 5.18 20.76 0.02
CA PRO A 227 5.24 21.54 1.27
C PRO A 227 5.38 20.66 2.52
N LEU A 228 4.65 19.53 2.62
CA LEU A 228 4.76 18.62 3.76
C LEU A 228 6.17 18.05 3.90
N VAL A 229 6.81 17.64 2.81
CA VAL A 229 8.17 17.05 2.84
C VAL A 229 9.21 18.06 3.29
N VAL A 230 9.11 19.31 2.82
CA VAL A 230 10.10 20.35 3.11
C VAL A 230 9.82 21.13 4.39
N HIS A 231 8.67 20.95 5.04
CA HIS A 231 8.29 21.70 6.24
C HIS A 231 9.33 21.53 7.35
N PRO A 232 9.82 22.60 8.00
CA PRO A 232 10.94 22.54 8.96
C PRO A 232 10.67 21.62 10.15
N ASP A 233 9.44 21.56 10.65
CA ASP A 233 9.06 20.77 11.82
C ASP A 233 8.75 19.29 11.54
N ILE A 234 8.77 18.86 10.28
CA ILE A 234 8.69 17.43 9.94
C ILE A 234 10.05 16.78 10.21
N GLY A 235 10.07 15.82 11.13
CA GLY A 235 11.27 15.07 11.52
C GLY A 235 11.48 13.78 10.73
N LYS A 236 10.47 13.26 10.04
CA LYS A 236 10.54 12.08 9.19
C LYS A 236 9.46 12.10 8.12
N VAL A 237 9.78 11.53 6.96
CA VAL A 237 8.79 11.25 5.91
C VAL A 237 8.66 9.75 5.68
N THR A 238 7.43 9.25 5.59
CA THR A 238 7.13 7.90 5.11
C THR A 238 6.23 8.01 3.87
N PHE A 239 6.63 7.35 2.79
CA PHE A 239 5.99 7.46 1.48
C PHE A 239 5.76 6.09 0.85
N THR A 240 4.60 5.91 0.23
CA THR A 240 4.37 4.82 -0.72
C THR A 240 3.85 5.39 -2.04
N GLY A 241 4.47 5.00 -3.15
CA GLY A 241 4.07 5.47 -4.49
C GLY A 241 5.08 5.15 -5.57
N SER A 242 5.16 5.99 -6.61
CA SER A 242 6.06 5.77 -7.74
C SER A 242 7.54 5.99 -7.38
N VAL A 243 8.43 5.30 -8.11
CA VAL A 243 9.88 5.47 -7.97
C VAL A 243 10.33 6.92 -8.18
N GLU A 244 9.77 7.59 -9.17
CA GLU A 244 10.17 8.96 -9.49
C GLU A 244 9.75 9.96 -8.39
N THR A 245 8.56 9.81 -7.85
CA THR A 245 8.12 10.61 -6.70
C THR A 245 8.96 10.30 -5.46
N GLY A 246 9.27 9.02 -5.21
CA GLY A 246 10.15 8.61 -4.10
C GLY A 246 11.54 9.24 -4.18
N LYS A 247 12.16 9.27 -5.37
CA LYS A 247 13.43 9.97 -5.58
C LYS A 247 13.34 11.48 -5.31
N THR A 248 12.24 12.11 -5.70
CA THR A 248 12.01 13.54 -5.45
C THR A 248 11.90 13.83 -3.96
N ILE A 249 11.11 13.03 -3.23
CA ILE A 249 10.97 13.11 -1.78
C ILE A 249 12.32 12.87 -1.09
N TYR A 250 13.09 11.87 -1.52
CA TYR A 250 14.39 11.55 -0.92
C TYR A 250 15.38 12.68 -1.08
N ARG A 251 15.44 13.33 -2.27
CA ARG A 251 16.28 14.52 -2.48
C ARG A 251 15.90 15.66 -1.53
N ALA A 252 14.59 15.95 -1.43
CA ALA A 252 14.10 17.02 -0.56
C ALA A 252 14.36 16.73 0.94
N ALA A 253 14.23 15.48 1.38
CA ALA A 253 14.52 15.08 2.75
C ALA A 253 16.03 15.12 3.07
N ALA A 254 16.89 14.85 2.08
CA ALA A 254 18.33 14.93 2.24
C ALA A 254 18.82 16.33 2.60
N GLU A 255 18.21 17.39 2.06
CA GLU A 255 18.53 18.79 2.42
C GLU A 255 18.26 19.10 3.90
N LYS A 256 17.37 18.34 4.54
CA LYS A 256 17.02 18.47 5.97
C LYS A 256 17.73 17.43 6.85
N LEU A 257 18.44 16.47 6.28
CA LEU A 257 19.02 15.31 6.97
C LEU A 257 18.02 14.50 7.80
N ILE A 258 16.76 14.45 7.35
CA ILE A 258 15.71 13.66 8.03
C ILE A 258 15.58 12.25 7.44
N PRO A 259 15.27 11.24 8.28
CA PRO A 259 15.06 9.88 7.80
C PRO A 259 13.82 9.77 6.92
N VAL A 260 13.88 8.87 5.94
CA VAL A 260 12.75 8.52 5.08
C VAL A 260 12.55 7.00 5.06
N THR A 261 11.27 6.59 4.87
CA THR A 261 10.94 5.22 4.49
C THR A 261 10.19 5.31 3.16
N LEU A 262 10.64 4.54 2.18
CA LEU A 262 10.09 4.57 0.82
C LEU A 262 9.64 3.16 0.44
N GLU A 263 8.36 2.97 0.19
CA GLU A 263 7.78 1.79 -0.41
C GLU A 263 7.36 2.14 -1.84
N LEU A 264 8.08 1.58 -2.81
CA LEU A 264 7.98 2.00 -4.21
C LEU A 264 7.47 0.86 -5.10
N GLY A 265 7.47 1.12 -6.40
CA GLY A 265 7.00 0.18 -7.39
C GLY A 265 7.77 -1.14 -7.45
N GLY A 266 7.23 -2.09 -8.20
CA GLY A 266 7.81 -3.40 -8.39
C GLY A 266 7.55 -3.99 -9.77
N LYS A 267 8.34 -5.00 -10.11
CA LYS A 267 8.15 -5.86 -11.27
C LYS A 267 8.40 -7.30 -10.85
N SER A 268 7.58 -7.78 -9.92
CA SER A 268 7.82 -8.99 -9.17
C SER A 268 7.80 -10.23 -10.05
N PRO A 269 8.84 -11.10 -10.00
CA PRO A 269 8.85 -12.36 -10.73
C PRO A 269 8.09 -13.45 -9.95
N MET A 270 7.43 -14.33 -10.71
CA MET A 270 6.92 -15.61 -10.24
C MET A 270 7.57 -16.73 -11.06
N ILE A 271 8.26 -17.64 -10.39
CA ILE A 271 8.90 -18.80 -11.02
C ILE A 271 8.04 -20.04 -10.76
N VAL A 272 7.73 -20.82 -11.81
CA VAL A 272 7.01 -22.09 -11.73
C VAL A 272 7.91 -23.20 -12.28
N MET A 273 8.46 -24.00 -11.37
CA MET A 273 9.35 -25.11 -11.72
C MET A 273 8.59 -26.28 -12.35
N GLY A 274 9.29 -27.16 -13.07
CA GLY A 274 8.68 -28.29 -13.76
C GLY A 274 8.03 -29.34 -12.86
N ASP A 275 8.37 -29.36 -11.58
CA ASP A 275 7.78 -30.21 -10.52
C ASP A 275 6.63 -29.56 -9.75
N ALA A 276 6.32 -28.28 -10.03
CA ALA A 276 5.30 -27.53 -9.32
C ALA A 276 3.90 -28.17 -9.45
N ASP A 277 3.07 -27.94 -8.45
CA ASP A 277 1.64 -28.21 -8.55
C ASP A 277 0.98 -27.18 -9.46
N LEU A 278 0.61 -27.59 -10.65
CA LEU A 278 0.09 -26.70 -11.68
C LEU A 278 -1.16 -25.96 -11.26
N GLU A 279 -2.13 -26.63 -10.61
CA GLU A 279 -3.38 -25.99 -10.19
C GLU A 279 -3.14 -24.92 -9.11
N ARG A 280 -2.27 -25.24 -8.15
CA ARG A 280 -1.90 -24.30 -7.09
C ARG A 280 -1.09 -23.13 -7.65
N ALA A 281 -0.16 -23.39 -8.58
CA ALA A 281 0.63 -22.33 -9.21
C ALA A 281 -0.26 -21.36 -10.03
N VAL A 282 -1.23 -21.88 -10.79
CA VAL A 282 -2.20 -21.04 -11.51
C VAL A 282 -3.06 -20.22 -10.57
N ALA A 283 -3.56 -20.80 -9.47
CA ALA A 283 -4.29 -20.04 -8.45
C ALA A 283 -3.41 -18.97 -7.79
N GLY A 284 -2.13 -19.32 -7.54
CA GLY A 284 -1.12 -18.38 -7.06
C GLY A 284 -0.84 -17.24 -8.03
N ALA A 285 -0.82 -17.49 -9.34
CA ALA A 285 -0.65 -16.45 -10.34
C ALA A 285 -1.81 -15.44 -10.34
N ILE A 286 -3.04 -15.93 -10.23
CA ILE A 286 -4.25 -15.07 -10.15
C ILE A 286 -4.19 -14.18 -8.92
N THR A 287 -3.92 -14.77 -7.75
CA THR A 287 -3.77 -14.04 -6.50
C THR A 287 -2.56 -13.11 -6.55
N GLY A 288 -1.43 -13.57 -7.08
CA GLY A 288 -0.19 -12.82 -7.18
C GLY A 288 -0.27 -11.63 -8.11
N MET A 289 -0.96 -11.77 -9.25
CA MET A 289 -1.17 -10.66 -10.18
C MET A 289 -2.22 -9.66 -9.68
N ARG A 290 -3.02 -10.03 -8.68
CA ARG A 290 -4.13 -9.20 -8.19
C ARG A 290 -5.09 -8.78 -9.31
N PHE A 291 -5.52 -9.73 -10.15
CA PHE A 291 -6.51 -9.42 -11.19
C PHE A 291 -7.79 -8.84 -10.59
N THR A 292 -8.21 -9.27 -9.41
CA THR A 292 -9.33 -8.71 -8.64
C THR A 292 -9.19 -7.21 -8.36
N ARG A 293 -7.94 -6.70 -8.28
CA ARG A 293 -7.61 -5.26 -8.12
C ARG A 293 -7.15 -4.63 -9.43
N GLN A 294 -7.45 -5.24 -10.55
CA GLN A 294 -6.97 -4.74 -11.85
C GLN A 294 -5.42 -4.65 -11.93
N GLY A 295 -4.69 -5.54 -11.26
CA GLY A 295 -3.23 -5.51 -11.23
C GLY A 295 -2.62 -4.25 -10.60
N GLN A 296 -3.41 -3.40 -9.95
CA GLN A 296 -2.97 -2.17 -9.30
C GLN A 296 -2.30 -2.48 -7.95
N SER A 297 -1.19 -3.19 -8.01
CA SER A 297 -0.43 -3.67 -6.85
C SER A 297 1.08 -3.60 -7.11
N CYS A 298 1.81 -3.02 -6.17
CA CYS A 298 3.27 -2.94 -6.23
C CYS A 298 3.95 -4.33 -6.23
N THR A 299 3.32 -5.35 -5.64
CA THR A 299 3.80 -6.74 -5.61
C THR A 299 3.23 -7.61 -6.72
N ALA A 300 2.50 -7.06 -7.69
CA ALA A 300 1.89 -7.84 -8.76
C ALA A 300 2.92 -8.77 -9.44
N ALA A 301 2.60 -10.06 -9.52
CA ALA A 301 3.40 -11.06 -10.23
C ALA A 301 3.28 -10.85 -11.75
N SER A 302 3.80 -9.72 -12.22
CA SER A 302 3.64 -9.25 -13.59
C SER A 302 4.65 -9.86 -14.57
N ARG A 303 5.64 -10.62 -14.06
CA ARG A 303 6.57 -11.46 -14.83
C ARG A 303 6.44 -12.90 -14.31
N ILE A 304 5.85 -13.76 -15.11
CA ILE A 304 5.69 -15.18 -14.74
C ILE A 304 6.60 -16.01 -15.62
N TYR A 305 7.56 -16.70 -15.02
CA TYR A 305 8.49 -17.60 -15.66
C TYR A 305 8.04 -19.02 -15.38
N VAL A 306 7.70 -19.78 -16.42
CA VAL A 306 7.19 -21.16 -16.31
C VAL A 306 8.14 -22.11 -17.02
N HIS A 307 8.51 -23.21 -16.33
CA HIS A 307 9.31 -24.26 -16.93
C HIS A 307 8.62 -24.80 -18.18
N ASP A 308 9.41 -25.08 -19.23
CA ASP A 308 8.91 -25.45 -20.57
C ASP A 308 7.90 -26.60 -20.53
N SER A 309 8.13 -27.60 -19.68
CA SER A 309 7.24 -28.75 -19.52
C SER A 309 5.82 -28.43 -19.01
N LEU A 310 5.61 -27.30 -18.39
CA LEU A 310 4.31 -26.88 -17.83
C LEU A 310 3.72 -25.65 -18.53
N HIS A 311 4.50 -24.93 -19.33
CA HIS A 311 4.16 -23.62 -19.85
C HIS A 311 2.80 -23.57 -20.56
N ASP A 312 2.58 -24.43 -21.56
CA ASP A 312 1.35 -24.35 -22.36
C ASP A 312 0.12 -24.70 -21.53
N ALA A 313 0.21 -25.72 -20.67
CA ALA A 313 -0.85 -26.10 -19.75
C ALA A 313 -1.12 -25.01 -18.72
N PHE A 314 -0.07 -24.31 -18.26
CA PHE A 314 -0.19 -23.18 -17.33
C PHE A 314 -0.92 -22.01 -17.98
N VAL A 315 -0.51 -21.60 -19.19
CA VAL A 315 -1.14 -20.48 -19.93
C VAL A 315 -2.62 -20.76 -20.20
N GLU A 316 -2.94 -21.95 -20.71
CA GLU A 316 -4.32 -22.38 -20.97
C GLU A 316 -5.20 -22.30 -19.71
N LYS A 317 -4.73 -22.86 -18.58
CA LYS A 317 -5.48 -22.83 -17.32
C LYS A 317 -5.59 -21.43 -16.73
N LEU A 318 -4.53 -20.63 -16.82
CA LEU A 318 -4.55 -19.25 -16.34
C LEU A 318 -5.58 -18.43 -17.13
N LYS A 319 -5.56 -18.50 -18.46
CA LYS A 319 -6.54 -17.85 -19.33
C LYS A 319 -7.96 -18.26 -18.97
N ALA A 320 -8.24 -19.55 -18.88
CA ALA A 320 -9.57 -20.07 -18.59
C ALA A 320 -10.11 -19.56 -17.24
N LYS A 321 -9.25 -19.54 -16.20
CA LYS A 321 -9.66 -19.06 -14.87
C LYS A 321 -9.85 -17.54 -14.82
N VAL A 322 -9.00 -16.76 -15.49
CA VAL A 322 -9.15 -15.30 -15.55
C VAL A 322 -10.35 -14.93 -16.42
N ASP A 323 -10.60 -15.67 -17.50
CA ASP A 323 -11.75 -15.43 -18.38
C ASP A 323 -13.10 -15.68 -17.69
N ALA A 324 -13.13 -16.58 -16.72
CA ALA A 324 -14.32 -16.86 -15.89
C ALA A 324 -14.60 -15.80 -14.81
N MET A 325 -13.70 -14.84 -14.59
CA MET A 325 -13.91 -13.78 -13.59
C MET A 325 -14.91 -12.73 -14.10
N VAL A 326 -15.83 -12.34 -13.24
CA VAL A 326 -16.88 -11.36 -13.56
C VAL A 326 -16.36 -9.94 -13.37
N MET A 327 -16.33 -9.17 -14.46
CA MET A 327 -16.06 -7.74 -14.45
C MET A 327 -17.38 -6.97 -14.38
N GLY A 328 -17.50 -6.02 -13.46
CA GLY A 328 -18.76 -5.31 -13.25
C GLY A 328 -18.66 -4.13 -12.29
N ASP A 329 -19.83 -3.65 -11.86
CA ASP A 329 -19.91 -2.60 -10.85
C ASP A 329 -19.17 -3.04 -9.58
N PRO A 330 -18.16 -2.28 -9.12
CA PRO A 330 -17.44 -2.58 -7.89
C PRO A 330 -18.30 -2.80 -6.65
N MET A 331 -19.49 -2.21 -6.61
CA MET A 331 -20.44 -2.32 -5.51
C MET A 331 -21.33 -3.58 -5.58
N ASP A 332 -21.36 -4.29 -6.72
CA ASP A 332 -22.12 -5.52 -6.88
C ASP A 332 -21.41 -6.72 -6.24
N GLU A 333 -22.14 -7.50 -5.45
CA GLU A 333 -21.64 -8.72 -4.79
C GLU A 333 -21.20 -9.83 -5.77
N LYS A 334 -21.57 -9.75 -7.05
CA LYS A 334 -21.16 -10.69 -8.09
C LYS A 334 -19.85 -10.32 -8.75
N THR A 335 -19.38 -9.09 -8.58
CA THR A 335 -18.18 -8.57 -9.24
C THR A 335 -16.91 -9.16 -8.61
N ASP A 336 -16.05 -9.74 -9.45
CA ASP A 336 -14.69 -10.15 -9.10
C ASP A 336 -13.68 -9.06 -9.38
N ILE A 337 -13.84 -8.36 -10.52
CA ILE A 337 -12.91 -7.37 -11.05
C ILE A 337 -13.64 -6.04 -11.22
N GLY A 338 -13.17 -5.02 -10.54
CA GLY A 338 -13.67 -3.64 -10.66
C GLY A 338 -12.98 -2.86 -11.78
N THR A 339 -12.63 -1.60 -11.51
CA THR A 339 -12.07 -0.66 -12.51
C THR A 339 -10.62 -0.27 -12.21
N ILE A 340 -9.95 0.32 -13.19
CA ILE A 340 -8.79 1.19 -12.99
C ILE A 340 -9.25 2.46 -12.28
N VAL A 341 -8.39 3.02 -11.44
CA VAL A 341 -8.74 4.11 -10.50
C VAL A 341 -9.00 5.45 -11.20
N SER A 342 -8.26 5.79 -12.24
CA SER A 342 -8.29 7.12 -12.87
C SER A 342 -8.07 7.04 -14.39
N GLN A 343 -8.43 8.12 -15.09
CA GLN A 343 -8.21 8.25 -16.53
C GLN A 343 -6.73 8.13 -16.89
N GLN A 344 -5.86 8.79 -16.15
CA GLN A 344 -4.42 8.74 -16.41
C GLN A 344 -3.89 7.30 -16.33
N GLN A 345 -4.30 6.55 -15.32
CA GLN A 345 -3.89 5.16 -15.19
C GLN A 345 -4.55 4.25 -16.24
N TYR A 346 -5.80 4.51 -16.61
CA TYR A 346 -6.49 3.80 -17.69
C TYR A 346 -5.76 3.97 -19.04
N GLU A 347 -5.40 5.20 -19.40
CA GLU A 347 -4.64 5.50 -20.62
C GLU A 347 -3.25 4.86 -20.60
N ARG A 348 -2.56 4.93 -19.44
CA ARG A 348 -1.27 4.28 -19.24
C ARG A 348 -1.35 2.78 -19.49
N VAL A 349 -2.29 2.08 -18.88
CA VAL A 349 -2.43 0.62 -19.03
C VAL A 349 -2.70 0.24 -20.46
N ASN A 350 -3.64 0.93 -21.14
CA ASN A 350 -3.94 0.67 -22.54
C ASN A 350 -2.74 0.92 -23.46
N SER A 351 -1.96 1.96 -23.19
CA SER A 351 -0.74 2.26 -23.96
C SER A 351 0.29 1.11 -23.88
N TYR A 352 0.43 0.45 -22.71
CA TYR A 352 1.31 -0.71 -22.57
C TYR A 352 0.74 -1.97 -23.23
N ILE A 353 -0.59 -2.15 -23.24
CA ILE A 353 -1.21 -3.25 -23.99
C ILE A 353 -0.91 -3.12 -25.49
N ASP A 354 -1.04 -1.92 -26.02
CA ASP A 354 -0.73 -1.66 -27.42
C ASP A 354 0.77 -1.77 -27.73
N LEU A 355 1.60 -1.32 -26.78
CA LEU A 355 3.05 -1.47 -26.89
C LEU A 355 3.47 -2.93 -26.94
N GLY A 356 2.95 -3.78 -26.04
CA GLY A 356 3.28 -5.21 -26.02
C GLY A 356 2.92 -5.93 -27.32
N ARG A 357 1.78 -5.56 -27.94
CA ARG A 357 1.43 -6.07 -29.28
C ARG A 357 2.43 -5.62 -30.34
N LYS A 358 2.86 -4.35 -30.29
CA LYS A 358 3.87 -3.80 -31.25
C LYS A 358 5.25 -4.42 -31.05
N GLU A 359 5.60 -4.78 -29.83
CA GLU A 359 6.86 -5.46 -29.51
C GLU A 359 6.83 -6.98 -29.82
N GLY A 360 5.76 -7.49 -30.41
CA GLY A 360 5.65 -8.88 -30.91
C GLY A 360 4.98 -9.84 -29.95
N GLY A 361 4.49 -9.38 -28.80
CA GLY A 361 3.79 -10.26 -27.85
C GLY A 361 2.43 -10.71 -28.34
N THR A 362 2.10 -11.97 -28.08
CA THR A 362 0.77 -12.54 -28.29
C THR A 362 -0.13 -12.16 -27.11
N ALA A 363 -1.11 -11.25 -27.33
CA ALA A 363 -2.00 -10.73 -26.29
C ALA A 363 -3.25 -11.58 -26.15
N HIS A 364 -3.45 -12.21 -24.98
CA HIS A 364 -4.67 -12.94 -24.61
C HIS A 364 -5.51 -12.07 -23.69
N ALA A 365 -6.53 -11.41 -24.23
CA ALA A 365 -7.46 -10.59 -23.45
C ALA A 365 -8.55 -11.49 -22.83
N CYS A 366 -8.60 -11.53 -21.50
CA CYS A 366 -9.51 -12.34 -20.70
C CYS A 366 -10.67 -11.52 -20.12
N SER A 367 -11.71 -12.20 -19.62
CA SER A 367 -12.96 -11.63 -19.09
C SER A 367 -13.71 -10.75 -20.11
N ALA A 368 -14.99 -10.68 -20.02
CA ALA A 368 -15.81 -9.79 -20.85
C ALA A 368 -15.94 -8.41 -20.17
N LEU A 369 -16.02 -7.34 -20.95
CA LEU A 369 -16.43 -6.04 -20.42
C LEU A 369 -17.89 -6.12 -19.93
N PRO A 370 -18.28 -5.32 -18.92
CA PRO A 370 -19.65 -5.29 -18.45
C PRO A 370 -20.61 -4.80 -19.56
N GLU A 371 -21.75 -5.44 -19.67
CA GLU A 371 -22.79 -5.11 -20.66
C GLU A 371 -23.72 -3.96 -20.23
N ASP A 372 -23.73 -3.62 -18.93
CA ASP A 372 -24.58 -2.54 -18.41
C ASP A 372 -24.16 -1.19 -19.03
N ALA A 373 -25.11 -0.55 -19.70
CA ALA A 373 -24.90 0.75 -20.36
C ALA A 373 -24.45 1.86 -19.38
N LYS A 374 -24.76 1.76 -18.08
CA LYS A 374 -24.31 2.69 -17.06
C LYS A 374 -22.80 2.61 -16.84
N LEU A 375 -22.20 1.45 -17.08
CA LEU A 375 -20.76 1.19 -16.91
C LEU A 375 -19.95 1.45 -18.17
N ALA A 376 -20.60 1.74 -19.31
CA ALA A 376 -19.93 1.86 -20.61
C ALA A 376 -18.82 2.93 -20.68
N LYS A 377 -18.86 3.95 -19.81
CA LYS A 377 -17.85 5.01 -19.73
C LYS A 377 -16.77 4.73 -18.67
N GLY A 378 -16.97 3.72 -17.82
CA GLY A 378 -16.07 3.40 -16.72
C GLY A 378 -14.69 2.95 -17.18
N TYR A 379 -13.71 3.07 -16.30
CA TYR A 379 -12.32 2.72 -16.58
C TYR A 379 -12.07 1.21 -16.52
N PHE A 380 -12.86 0.42 -17.23
CA PHE A 380 -12.72 -1.03 -17.30
C PHE A 380 -11.65 -1.43 -18.32
N VAL A 381 -10.67 -2.21 -17.88
CA VAL A 381 -9.61 -2.78 -18.74
C VAL A 381 -9.66 -4.29 -18.62
N ARG A 382 -9.81 -4.99 -19.74
CA ARG A 382 -9.74 -6.45 -19.76
C ARG A 382 -8.35 -6.92 -19.31
N PRO A 383 -8.24 -7.90 -18.41
CA PRO A 383 -6.96 -8.54 -18.10
C PRO A 383 -6.28 -9.05 -19.37
N VAL A 384 -4.98 -8.78 -19.51
CA VAL A 384 -4.19 -9.25 -20.65
C VAL A 384 -3.02 -10.09 -20.15
N ILE A 385 -2.95 -11.32 -20.66
CA ILE A 385 -1.83 -12.24 -20.50
C ILE A 385 -1.02 -12.21 -21.79
N PHE A 386 0.21 -11.73 -21.74
CA PHE A 386 1.11 -11.79 -22.87
C PHE A 386 1.94 -13.08 -22.85
N THR A 387 2.07 -13.72 -24.00
CA THR A 387 3.10 -14.70 -24.30
C THR A 387 4.01 -14.16 -25.40
N ASP A 388 5.16 -14.79 -25.61
CA ASP A 388 6.09 -14.50 -26.71
C ASP A 388 6.72 -13.09 -26.72
N LEU A 389 6.63 -12.35 -25.61
CA LEU A 389 7.33 -11.07 -25.49
C LEU A 389 8.84 -11.30 -25.39
N PRO A 390 9.66 -10.50 -26.12
CA PRO A 390 11.11 -10.52 -25.93
C PRO A 390 11.50 -10.02 -24.54
N GLU A 391 12.58 -10.52 -23.95
CA GLU A 391 13.00 -10.22 -22.57
C GLU A 391 13.36 -8.73 -22.35
N ASP A 392 13.68 -7.99 -23.41
CA ASP A 392 13.93 -6.55 -23.39
C ASP A 392 12.67 -5.71 -23.60
N SER A 393 11.51 -6.33 -23.79
CA SER A 393 10.23 -5.64 -23.89
C SER A 393 9.98 -4.73 -22.69
N ARG A 394 9.53 -3.52 -22.95
CA ARG A 394 9.13 -2.58 -21.89
C ARG A 394 7.98 -3.16 -21.04
N CYS A 395 7.13 -4.00 -21.60
CA CYS A 395 6.10 -4.70 -20.84
C CYS A 395 6.67 -5.70 -19.81
N ILE A 396 7.90 -6.22 -20.01
CA ILE A 396 8.62 -7.05 -19.05
C ILE A 396 9.45 -6.21 -18.09
N ARG A 397 10.03 -5.09 -18.56
CA ARG A 397 10.99 -4.29 -17.79
C ARG A 397 10.35 -3.24 -16.88
N GLU A 398 9.25 -2.61 -17.33
CA GLU A 398 8.65 -1.46 -16.66
C GLU A 398 7.38 -1.83 -15.87
N GLU A 399 7.15 -1.14 -14.78
CA GLU A 399 5.92 -1.29 -13.99
C GLU A 399 4.72 -0.69 -14.74
N ILE A 400 3.73 -1.51 -15.07
CA ILE A 400 2.51 -1.08 -15.75
C ILE A 400 1.46 -0.60 -14.74
N PHE A 401 1.36 -1.29 -13.61
CA PHE A 401 0.39 -1.09 -12.54
C PHE A 401 -1.07 -1.25 -13.02
N GLY A 402 -1.28 -2.28 -13.84
CA GLY A 402 -2.55 -2.64 -14.47
C GLY A 402 -2.68 -4.15 -14.66
N PRO A 403 -3.81 -4.65 -15.18
CA PRO A 403 -4.09 -6.09 -15.28
C PRO A 403 -3.35 -6.75 -16.46
N VAL A 404 -2.05 -6.52 -16.55
CA VAL A 404 -1.19 -6.99 -17.64
C VAL A 404 -0.03 -7.79 -17.07
N THR A 405 0.08 -9.06 -17.45
CA THR A 405 1.18 -9.95 -17.06
C THR A 405 1.83 -10.58 -18.28
N ALA A 406 3.13 -10.83 -18.19
CA ALA A 406 3.89 -11.59 -19.19
C ALA A 406 4.20 -12.98 -18.66
N VAL A 407 3.98 -14.01 -19.49
CA VAL A 407 4.32 -15.40 -19.21
C VAL A 407 5.40 -15.84 -20.18
N SER A 408 6.60 -16.11 -19.67
CA SER A 408 7.77 -16.52 -20.45
C SER A 408 8.22 -17.91 -20.07
N ARG A 409 8.87 -18.62 -21.02
CA ARG A 409 9.44 -19.95 -20.80
C ARG A 409 10.83 -19.87 -20.20
N PHE A 410 11.22 -20.93 -19.49
CA PHE A 410 12.59 -21.24 -19.15
C PHE A 410 12.81 -22.76 -19.18
N THR A 411 14.07 -23.19 -19.28
CA THR A 411 14.43 -24.60 -19.36
C THR A 411 15.27 -25.08 -18.17
N THR A 412 16.04 -24.19 -17.55
CA THR A 412 16.90 -24.54 -16.42
C THR A 412 16.65 -23.60 -15.22
N TYR A 413 16.88 -24.11 -14.03
CA TYR A 413 16.76 -23.33 -12.81
C TYR A 413 17.65 -22.07 -12.83
N GLU A 414 18.88 -22.20 -13.34
CA GLU A 414 19.81 -21.08 -13.45
C GLU A 414 19.28 -19.97 -14.36
N GLU A 415 18.66 -20.34 -15.49
CA GLU A 415 17.99 -19.38 -16.37
C GLU A 415 16.84 -18.66 -15.66
N ALA A 416 16.03 -19.40 -14.91
CA ALA A 416 14.90 -18.81 -14.18
C ALA A 416 15.35 -17.77 -13.14
N ILE A 417 16.39 -18.08 -12.36
CA ILE A 417 16.95 -17.15 -11.37
C ILE A 417 17.56 -15.93 -12.06
N ALA A 418 18.32 -16.12 -13.16
CA ALA A 418 18.91 -15.02 -13.89
C ALA A 418 17.84 -14.07 -14.45
N LYS A 419 16.79 -14.59 -15.11
CA LYS A 419 15.67 -13.80 -15.61
C LYS A 419 14.90 -13.09 -14.48
N ALA A 420 14.66 -13.77 -13.36
CA ALA A 420 13.97 -13.18 -12.21
C ALA A 420 14.71 -11.96 -11.64
N ASN A 421 16.04 -12.04 -11.52
CA ASN A 421 16.87 -10.99 -10.95
C ASN A 421 17.23 -9.87 -11.93
N ASP A 422 17.05 -10.09 -13.23
CA ASP A 422 17.31 -9.07 -14.26
C ASP A 422 16.20 -8.01 -14.26
N SER A 423 16.24 -7.18 -13.24
CA SER A 423 15.31 -6.08 -13.00
C SER A 423 15.93 -5.02 -12.12
N GLU A 424 15.56 -3.77 -12.34
CA GLU A 424 15.90 -2.65 -11.46
C GLU A 424 15.07 -2.66 -10.16
N TYR A 425 14.03 -3.48 -10.09
CA TYR A 425 13.13 -3.65 -8.95
C TYR A 425 13.53 -4.85 -8.10
N GLY A 426 13.08 -4.85 -6.86
CA GLY A 426 13.32 -5.95 -5.93
C GLY A 426 12.32 -5.92 -4.77
N LEU A 427 11.01 -5.75 -5.06
CA LEU A 427 9.98 -5.71 -4.01
C LEU A 427 9.63 -7.12 -3.52
N ALA A 428 9.06 -7.94 -4.39
CA ALA A 428 8.66 -9.30 -4.05
C ALA A 428 9.10 -10.28 -5.15
N ALA A 429 9.22 -11.57 -4.77
CA ALA A 429 9.44 -12.68 -5.68
C ALA A 429 8.76 -13.95 -5.14
N THR A 430 8.33 -14.83 -6.04
CA THR A 430 7.75 -16.12 -5.63
C THR A 430 8.32 -17.26 -6.46
N ILE A 431 8.46 -18.45 -5.81
CA ILE A 431 8.83 -19.68 -6.48
C ILE A 431 7.86 -20.80 -6.13
N TRP A 432 7.48 -21.59 -7.13
CA TRP A 432 6.60 -22.75 -7.01
C TRP A 432 7.38 -24.01 -7.38
N THR A 433 7.60 -24.91 -6.42
CA THR A 433 8.33 -26.16 -6.58
C THR A 433 7.96 -27.13 -5.44
N LYS A 434 8.08 -28.43 -5.68
CA LYS A 434 7.99 -29.46 -4.65
C LYS A 434 9.35 -29.82 -4.05
N ASP A 435 10.46 -29.43 -4.72
CA ASP A 435 11.79 -29.70 -4.22
C ASP A 435 12.22 -28.69 -3.17
N LEU A 436 12.46 -29.15 -1.95
CA LEU A 436 12.85 -28.33 -0.82
C LEU A 436 14.22 -27.64 -1.02
N GLN A 437 15.16 -28.33 -1.69
CA GLN A 437 16.50 -27.77 -1.90
C GLN A 437 16.44 -26.59 -2.87
N THR A 438 15.75 -26.74 -3.99
CA THR A 438 15.48 -25.67 -4.94
C THR A 438 14.76 -24.49 -4.28
N ALA A 439 13.75 -24.77 -3.45
CA ALA A 439 13.03 -23.74 -2.73
C ALA A 439 13.94 -22.93 -1.80
N LEU A 440 14.75 -23.60 -0.96
CA LEU A 440 15.66 -22.95 -0.02
C LEU A 440 16.80 -22.19 -0.73
N ASP A 441 17.34 -22.73 -1.83
CA ASP A 441 18.36 -22.05 -2.62
C ASP A 441 17.79 -20.78 -3.27
N ALA A 442 16.60 -20.85 -3.85
CA ALA A 442 15.94 -19.72 -4.48
C ALA A 442 15.70 -18.58 -3.49
N THR A 443 15.33 -18.86 -2.21
CA THR A 443 15.12 -17.81 -1.20
C THR A 443 16.40 -17.00 -0.91
N LYS A 444 17.58 -17.58 -1.14
CA LYS A 444 18.87 -16.90 -0.96
C LYS A 444 19.31 -16.13 -2.20
N ARG A 445 18.91 -16.60 -3.38
CA ARG A 445 19.38 -16.07 -4.67
C ARG A 445 18.46 -15.04 -5.30
N LEU A 446 17.16 -15.04 -4.94
CA LEU A 446 16.23 -14.05 -5.45
C LEU A 446 16.48 -12.69 -4.79
N GLU A 447 16.74 -11.68 -5.61
CA GLU A 447 17.08 -10.31 -5.19
C GLU A 447 15.83 -9.47 -4.92
N ALA A 448 15.01 -9.91 -3.97
CA ALA A 448 13.80 -9.23 -3.55
C ALA A 448 13.72 -9.15 -2.02
N GLY A 449 13.08 -8.09 -1.53
CA GLY A 449 12.92 -7.89 -0.09
C GLY A 449 11.86 -8.76 0.56
N PHE A 450 10.95 -9.36 -0.24
CA PHE A 450 9.88 -10.21 0.23
C PHE A 450 9.75 -11.45 -0.68
N VAL A 451 10.25 -12.60 -0.23
CA VAL A 451 10.27 -13.84 -1.01
C VAL A 451 9.31 -14.87 -0.41
N GLN A 452 8.51 -15.52 -1.26
CA GLN A 452 7.56 -16.55 -0.85
C GLN A 452 7.75 -17.83 -1.65
N VAL A 453 7.46 -18.96 -1.02
CA VAL A 453 7.54 -20.30 -1.65
C VAL A 453 6.16 -20.93 -1.62
N ASN A 454 5.71 -21.42 -2.79
CA ASN A 454 4.41 -22.10 -2.96
C ASN A 454 3.21 -21.27 -2.48
N GLN A 455 3.34 -19.96 -2.54
CA GLN A 455 2.36 -18.99 -2.07
C GLN A 455 2.61 -17.65 -2.77
N ASN A 456 1.56 -16.85 -2.93
CA ASN A 456 1.63 -15.46 -3.34
C ASN A 456 0.82 -14.60 -2.38
N LEU A 457 1.38 -13.43 -2.05
CA LEU A 457 0.70 -12.31 -1.36
C LEU A 457 0.04 -12.63 -0.01
N VAL A 458 0.80 -13.15 0.92
CA VAL A 458 0.43 -13.04 2.32
C VAL A 458 1.24 -11.91 2.94
N VAL A 459 0.66 -10.71 3.00
CA VAL A 459 1.20 -9.56 3.73
C VAL A 459 0.32 -9.36 4.96
N LEU A 460 0.88 -9.64 6.12
CA LEU A 460 0.21 -9.54 7.42
C LEU A 460 1.06 -8.68 8.36
N PRO A 461 0.47 -8.05 9.36
CA PRO A 461 1.23 -7.47 10.47
C PRO A 461 2.21 -8.52 11.05
N ASN A 462 3.39 -8.08 11.43
CA ASN A 462 4.52 -8.88 11.91
C ASN A 462 5.36 -9.59 10.81
N LEU A 463 5.03 -9.42 9.55
CA LEU A 463 5.90 -9.84 8.46
C LEU A 463 6.64 -8.62 7.90
N SER A 464 7.95 -8.55 8.11
CA SER A 464 8.77 -7.44 7.59
C SER A 464 8.59 -7.32 6.08
N TYR A 465 8.06 -6.18 5.64
CA TYR A 465 7.71 -5.91 4.26
C TYR A 465 8.50 -4.72 3.72
N GLY A 466 8.93 -4.80 2.48
CA GLY A 466 9.63 -3.70 1.77
C GLY A 466 10.66 -4.20 0.78
N GLY A 467 10.93 -3.36 -0.20
CA GLY A 467 11.79 -3.67 -1.34
C GLY A 467 13.28 -3.49 -1.08
N THR A 468 14.05 -3.97 -2.06
CA THR A 468 15.45 -3.65 -2.31
C THR A 468 15.55 -2.95 -3.67
N LYS A 469 16.75 -2.58 -4.12
CA LYS A 469 16.99 -1.89 -5.39
C LYS A 469 16.09 -0.61 -5.48
N LYS A 470 15.43 -0.39 -6.64
CA LYS A 470 14.52 0.75 -6.83
C LYS A 470 13.14 0.57 -6.19
N SER A 471 12.87 -0.56 -5.54
CA SER A 471 11.56 -0.82 -4.93
C SER A 471 11.40 -0.25 -3.54
N GLY A 472 12.45 0.25 -2.89
CA GLY A 472 12.26 0.92 -1.62
C GLY A 472 13.51 1.14 -0.80
N LEU A 473 13.30 1.84 0.32
CA LEU A 473 14.28 2.13 1.36
C LEU A 473 13.64 1.98 2.72
N GLY A 474 14.18 1.10 3.55
CA GLY A 474 13.58 0.69 4.82
C GLY A 474 12.61 -0.47 4.68
N LYS A 475 11.94 -0.81 5.77
CA LYS A 475 10.93 -1.88 5.86
C LYS A 475 9.73 -1.38 6.64
N GLU A 476 8.57 -2.03 6.45
CA GLU A 476 7.33 -1.77 7.19
C GLU A 476 6.76 -3.09 7.75
N ALA A 477 5.62 -3.01 8.40
CA ALA A 477 4.77 -4.12 8.85
C ALA A 477 5.34 -5.04 9.95
N SER A 478 6.42 -4.69 10.64
CA SER A 478 6.98 -5.47 11.75
C SER A 478 7.32 -4.62 12.98
N LEU A 479 7.62 -5.28 14.11
CA LEU A 479 8.13 -4.63 15.31
C LEU A 479 9.46 -3.91 15.03
N ASP A 480 10.41 -4.60 14.40
CA ASP A 480 11.73 -4.01 14.09
C ASP A 480 11.57 -2.76 13.22
N ALA A 481 10.70 -2.86 12.20
CA ALA A 481 10.39 -1.72 11.35
C ALA A 481 9.75 -0.54 12.13
N MET A 482 8.90 -0.81 13.13
CA MET A 482 8.37 0.23 14.01
C MET A 482 9.50 0.91 14.79
N LEU A 483 10.38 0.13 15.40
CA LEU A 483 11.48 0.65 16.21
C LEU A 483 12.47 1.46 15.37
N ASP A 484 12.85 0.96 14.20
CA ASP A 484 13.85 1.58 13.34
C ASP A 484 13.32 2.81 12.60
N ASN A 485 12.05 2.78 12.20
CA ASN A 485 11.47 3.87 11.42
C ASN A 485 10.91 5.01 12.26
N PHE A 486 10.44 4.75 13.49
CA PHE A 486 9.67 5.74 14.24
C PHE A 486 10.26 6.09 15.60
N THR A 487 11.46 5.56 15.91
CA THR A 487 12.23 5.98 17.09
C THR A 487 13.66 6.35 16.72
N GLN A 488 14.28 7.18 17.55
CA GLN A 488 15.70 7.41 17.55
C GLN A 488 16.33 6.87 18.84
N GLN A 489 17.52 6.31 18.73
CA GLN A 489 18.24 5.76 19.87
C GLN A 489 19.11 6.84 20.52
N LYS A 490 19.02 6.97 21.85
CA LYS A 490 19.89 7.84 22.66
C LYS A 490 20.69 6.98 23.64
N THR A 491 22.00 7.15 23.64
CA THR A 491 22.87 6.52 24.67
C THR A 491 23.05 7.47 25.84
N VAL A 492 22.82 6.95 27.05
CA VAL A 492 23.00 7.66 28.32
C VAL A 492 24.06 6.93 29.14
N ILE A 493 25.07 7.66 29.56
CA ILE A 493 26.15 7.14 30.43
C ILE A 493 26.09 7.92 31.75
N LEU A 494 25.90 7.21 32.84
CA LEU A 494 25.89 7.74 34.20
C LEU A 494 27.17 7.33 34.88
N ASN A 495 28.05 8.29 35.27
CA ASN A 495 29.17 8.03 36.14
C ASN A 495 28.66 7.93 37.58
N MET A 496 28.99 6.83 38.26
CA MET A 496 28.52 6.53 39.61
C MET A 496 29.57 6.83 40.70
N THR A 497 30.73 7.35 40.27
CA THR A 497 31.82 7.79 41.18
C THR A 497 31.90 9.29 41.30
#